data_f323ba29dfdc9beebb9b6b0dc059b31c
#
_entry.id   f323ba29dfdc9beebb9b6b0dc059b31c
#
_cell.length_a   1.000
_cell.length_b   1.000
_cell.length_c   1.000
_cell.angle_alpha   90.00
_cell.angle_beta   90.00
_cell.angle_gamma   90.00
#
_symmetry.space_group_name_H-M   'P 1'
#
loop_
_entity.id
_entity.type
_entity.pdbx_description
1 polymer ?
#
loop_
_entity_poly.entity_id
_entity_poly.type
_entity_poly.pdbx_seq_one_letter_code
_entity_poly.pdbx_strand_id
1 'polypeptide(L)'
;MIQYKSDLLFGALTGNGRILVVDDEPSVRTVVRLTLEKAGYDVLEAENGEKAIEVINTGENRLVLDAVICDIRMPKINGVEAIDYFQREYPHVPLVVLTGYPETEMAVSFLRKGVADYLVKPVEAEKLKDAVAKAMERRQVAWA
;
A
#
# COMPACT_ATOMS: atom_id res chain seq x y z
N MET A 1 -2.16 12.03 18.18
CA MET A 1 -3.00 12.09 16.96
C MET A 1 -3.10 10.75 16.28
N ILE A 2 -1.98 10.12 15.98
CA ILE A 2 -2.00 8.79 15.37
C ILE A 2 -2.57 7.76 16.33
N GLN A 3 -2.16 7.82 17.58
CA GLN A 3 -2.74 6.97 18.61
C GLN A 3 -4.22 7.26 18.80
N TYR A 4 -4.61 8.52 18.70
CA TYR A 4 -5.99 8.92 18.77
C TYR A 4 -6.83 8.27 17.67
N LYS A 5 -6.31 8.20 16.45
CA LYS A 5 -6.96 7.53 15.35
C LYS A 5 -7.24 6.06 15.69
N SER A 6 -6.24 5.36 16.19
CA SER A 6 -6.37 3.95 16.58
C SER A 6 -7.37 3.77 17.71
N ASP A 7 -7.25 4.58 18.74
CA ASP A 7 -8.09 4.46 19.94
C ASP A 7 -9.55 4.76 19.63
N LEU A 8 -9.79 5.76 18.79
CA LEU A 8 -11.13 6.21 18.48
C LEU A 8 -11.85 5.28 17.52
N LEU A 9 -11.17 4.86 16.47
CA LEU A 9 -11.81 4.10 15.39
C LEU A 9 -11.67 2.61 15.58
N PHE A 10 -10.65 2.18 16.29
CA PHE A 10 -10.30 0.77 16.39
C PHE A 10 -9.64 0.41 17.68
N GLY A 11 -10.41 0.19 18.68
CA GLY A 11 -9.90 -0.52 19.83
C GLY A 11 -9.27 -1.86 19.44
N ALA A 12 -9.62 -2.37 18.28
CA ALA A 12 -9.11 -3.63 17.77
C ALA A 12 -7.87 -3.48 16.89
N LEU A 13 -7.51 -2.27 16.48
CA LEU A 13 -6.29 -2.09 15.71
C LEU A 13 -5.10 -2.23 16.62
N THR A 14 -4.42 -3.34 16.46
CA THR A 14 -3.22 -3.62 17.20
C THR A 14 -2.04 -3.43 16.26
N GLY A 15 -1.10 -2.60 16.60
CA GLY A 15 0.14 -2.54 15.87
C GLY A 15 0.35 -1.28 15.06
N ASN A 16 1.06 -1.42 13.94
CA ASN A 16 1.75 -0.31 13.28
C ASN A 16 0.93 0.42 12.23
N GLY A 17 -0.21 -0.10 11.87
CA GLY A 17 -1.08 0.52 10.89
C GLY A 17 -1.74 -0.47 9.95
N ARG A 18 -2.56 0.05 9.04
CA ARG A 18 -3.32 -0.76 8.08
C ARG A 18 -2.81 -0.54 6.67
N ILE A 19 -2.53 -1.62 5.96
CA ILE A 19 -1.95 -1.61 4.62
C ILE A 19 -2.85 -2.38 3.66
N LEU A 20 -3.09 -1.81 2.48
CA LEU A 20 -3.78 -2.50 1.40
C LEU A 20 -2.74 -3.05 0.42
N VAL A 21 -2.82 -4.35 0.13
CA VAL A 21 -1.96 -5.02 -0.83
C VAL A 21 -2.79 -5.36 -2.07
N VAL A 22 -2.36 -4.86 -3.22
CA VAL A 22 -3.05 -5.04 -4.49
C VAL A 22 -2.14 -5.82 -5.45
N ASP A 23 -2.51 -7.05 -5.78
CA ASP A 23 -1.74 -7.90 -6.68
C ASP A 23 -2.65 -9.02 -7.20
N ASP A 24 -2.58 -9.33 -8.50
CA ASP A 24 -3.43 -10.38 -9.09
C ASP A 24 -2.92 -11.79 -8.80
N GLU A 25 -1.70 -11.93 -8.32
CA GLU A 25 -1.12 -13.23 -7.98
C GLU A 25 -1.39 -13.58 -6.51
N PRO A 26 -2.26 -14.60 -6.24
CA PRO A 26 -2.59 -14.95 -4.85
C PRO A 26 -1.38 -15.33 -4.01
N SER A 27 -0.39 -16.01 -4.61
CA SER A 27 0.82 -16.41 -3.88
C SER A 27 1.63 -15.20 -3.44
N VAL A 28 1.74 -14.19 -4.27
CA VAL A 28 2.45 -12.96 -3.95
C VAL A 28 1.70 -12.21 -2.83
N ARG A 29 0.38 -12.05 -2.97
CA ARG A 29 -0.42 -11.40 -1.93
C ARG A 29 -0.25 -12.08 -0.59
N THR A 30 -0.29 -13.43 -0.57
CA THR A 30 -0.14 -14.19 0.66
C THR A 30 1.21 -13.95 1.32
N VAL A 31 2.30 -14.00 0.55
CA VAL A 31 3.64 -13.78 1.09
C VAL A 31 3.78 -12.37 1.64
N VAL A 32 3.33 -11.37 0.89
CA VAL A 32 3.38 -9.97 1.32
C VAL A 32 2.54 -9.77 2.59
N ARG A 33 1.33 -10.29 2.61
CA ARG A 33 0.46 -10.20 3.78
C ARG A 33 1.10 -10.80 5.01
N LEU A 34 1.60 -12.03 4.90
CA LEU A 34 2.20 -12.73 6.04
C LEU A 34 3.44 -11.98 6.56
N THR A 35 4.26 -11.48 5.66
CA THR A 35 5.45 -10.70 6.05
C THR A 35 5.05 -9.46 6.84
N LEU A 36 4.05 -8.74 6.37
CA LEU A 36 3.61 -7.50 7.02
C LEU A 36 2.85 -7.75 8.30
N GLU A 37 2.04 -8.81 8.36
CA GLU A 37 1.34 -9.18 9.60
C GLU A 37 2.34 -9.54 10.69
N LYS A 38 3.41 -10.26 10.36
CA LYS A 38 4.47 -10.56 11.32
C LYS A 38 5.16 -9.31 11.82
N ALA A 39 5.20 -8.27 11.01
CA ALA A 39 5.80 -6.99 11.39
C ALA A 39 4.82 -6.09 12.17
N GLY A 40 3.60 -6.57 12.42
CA GLY A 40 2.63 -5.87 13.24
C GLY A 40 1.63 -5.01 12.50
N TYR A 41 1.55 -5.14 11.17
CA TYR A 41 0.56 -4.41 10.38
C TYR A 41 -0.73 -5.20 10.22
N ASP A 42 -1.83 -4.47 10.07
CA ASP A 42 -3.12 -5.02 9.70
C ASP A 42 -3.21 -4.93 8.17
N VAL A 43 -3.53 -6.03 7.49
CA VAL A 43 -3.43 -6.10 6.03
C VAL A 43 -4.77 -6.42 5.39
N LEU A 44 -5.13 -5.59 4.40
CA LEU A 44 -6.25 -5.83 3.50
C LEU A 44 -5.70 -6.24 2.14
N GLU A 45 -6.47 -7.02 1.40
CA GLU A 45 -6.04 -7.51 0.09
C GLU A 45 -7.04 -7.15 -1.00
N ALA A 46 -6.53 -6.94 -2.22
CA ALA A 46 -7.33 -6.80 -3.42
C ALA A 46 -6.62 -7.47 -4.58
N GLU A 47 -7.37 -8.15 -5.44
CA GLU A 47 -6.81 -8.90 -6.55
C GLU A 47 -6.58 -8.07 -7.81
N ASN A 48 -7.13 -6.87 -7.86
CA ASN A 48 -6.95 -5.95 -8.99
C ASN A 48 -7.29 -4.52 -8.56
N GLY A 49 -7.11 -3.57 -9.48
CA GLY A 49 -7.36 -2.16 -9.19
C GLY A 49 -8.81 -1.84 -8.87
N GLU A 50 -9.74 -2.49 -9.56
CA GLU A 50 -11.17 -2.29 -9.31
C GLU A 50 -11.53 -2.72 -7.89
N LYS A 51 -11.06 -3.89 -7.47
CA LYS A 51 -11.28 -4.38 -6.10
C LYS A 51 -10.59 -3.51 -5.06
N ALA A 52 -9.41 -2.99 -5.40
CA ALA A 52 -8.71 -2.06 -4.51
C ALA A 52 -9.53 -0.82 -4.23
N ILE A 53 -10.14 -0.25 -5.26
CA ILE A 53 -11.00 0.92 -5.11
C ILE A 53 -12.23 0.58 -4.25
N GLU A 54 -12.83 -0.58 -4.46
CA GLU A 54 -13.94 -1.04 -3.62
C GLU A 54 -13.53 -1.17 -2.16
N VAL A 55 -12.37 -1.78 -1.91
CA VAL A 55 -11.87 -2.00 -0.55
C VAL A 55 -11.64 -0.67 0.17
N ILE A 56 -10.95 0.26 -0.48
CA ILE A 56 -10.63 1.54 0.17
C ILE A 56 -11.90 2.36 0.47
N ASN A 57 -12.95 2.18 -0.33
CA ASN A 57 -14.21 2.88 -0.14
C ASN A 57 -15.20 2.14 0.78
N THR A 58 -14.81 0.99 1.30
CA THR A 58 -15.66 0.19 2.18
C THR A 58 -15.43 0.56 3.64
N GLY A 59 -16.53 0.85 4.35
CA GLY A 59 -16.47 1.14 5.77
C GLY A 59 -15.54 2.30 6.09
N GLU A 60 -14.63 2.08 7.00
CA GLU A 60 -13.74 3.11 7.53
C GLU A 60 -12.37 3.12 6.89
N ASN A 61 -12.13 2.26 5.89
CA ASN A 61 -10.81 2.10 5.28
C ASN A 61 -10.22 3.40 4.77
N ARG A 62 -11.04 4.27 4.19
CA ARG A 62 -10.59 5.57 3.68
C ARG A 62 -10.03 6.48 4.78
N LEU A 63 -10.43 6.25 6.04
CA LEU A 63 -9.97 7.04 7.17
C LEU A 63 -8.74 6.45 7.85
N VAL A 64 -8.56 5.13 7.74
CA VAL A 64 -7.57 4.43 8.55
C VAL A 64 -6.48 3.76 7.75
N LEU A 65 -6.59 3.75 6.43
CA LEU A 65 -5.57 3.15 5.59
C LEU A 65 -4.31 4.01 5.62
N ASP A 66 -3.19 3.37 5.92
CA ASP A 66 -1.91 4.08 6.13
C ASP A 66 -0.97 3.96 4.95
N ALA A 67 -1.08 2.92 4.13
CA ALA A 67 -0.25 2.74 2.95
C ALA A 67 -0.91 1.76 1.98
N VAL A 68 -0.52 1.84 0.71
CA VAL A 68 -0.94 0.90 -0.33
C VAL A 68 0.30 0.33 -1.00
N ILE A 69 0.33 -0.99 -1.16
CA ILE A 69 1.33 -1.67 -1.98
C ILE A 69 0.60 -2.17 -3.22
N CYS A 70 1.03 -1.76 -4.39
CA CYS A 70 0.30 -2.03 -5.63
C CYS A 70 1.19 -2.57 -6.73
N ASP A 71 0.80 -3.72 -7.30
CA ASP A 71 1.38 -4.23 -8.54
C ASP A 71 0.86 -3.39 -9.69
N ILE A 72 1.72 -3.09 -10.66
CA ILE A 72 1.35 -2.27 -11.80
C ILE A 72 0.85 -3.08 -13.00
N ARG A 73 1.06 -4.40 -13.02
CA ARG A 73 0.61 -5.26 -14.11
C ARG A 73 -0.50 -6.18 -13.66
N MET A 74 -1.72 -5.71 -13.83
CA MET A 74 -2.91 -6.44 -13.43
C MET A 74 -3.99 -6.33 -14.52
N PRO A 75 -4.90 -7.31 -14.61
CA PRO A 75 -6.06 -7.20 -15.49
C PRO A 75 -7.06 -6.15 -14.98
N LYS A 76 -8.05 -5.82 -15.79
CA LYS A 76 -9.09 -4.81 -15.52
C LYS A 76 -8.46 -3.43 -15.34
N ILE A 77 -8.76 -2.73 -14.26
CA ILE A 77 -8.06 -1.47 -13.98
C ILE A 77 -6.62 -1.85 -13.63
N ASN A 78 -5.69 -1.47 -14.48
CA ASN A 78 -4.28 -1.79 -14.27
C ASN A 78 -3.70 -0.96 -13.12
N GLY A 79 -2.51 -1.35 -12.66
CA GLY A 79 -1.90 -0.71 -11.51
C GLY A 79 -1.58 0.76 -11.73
N VAL A 80 -1.25 1.16 -12.97
CA VAL A 80 -0.98 2.58 -13.27
C VAL A 80 -2.22 3.42 -13.03
N GLU A 81 -3.37 2.96 -13.54
CA GLU A 81 -4.64 3.66 -13.33
C GLU A 81 -5.03 3.69 -11.85
N ALA A 82 -4.81 2.59 -11.15
CA ALA A 82 -5.09 2.52 -9.71
C ALA A 82 -4.21 3.49 -8.93
N ILE A 83 -2.93 3.58 -9.25
CA ILE A 83 -2.01 4.52 -8.62
C ILE A 83 -2.46 5.95 -8.85
N ASP A 84 -2.81 6.30 -10.07
CA ASP A 84 -3.32 7.64 -10.39
C ASP A 84 -4.57 7.96 -9.59
N TYR A 85 -5.48 7.01 -9.47
CA TYR A 85 -6.68 7.15 -8.68
C TYR A 85 -6.35 7.41 -7.20
N PHE A 86 -5.49 6.59 -6.61
CA PHE A 86 -5.13 6.74 -5.21
C PHE A 86 -4.43 8.06 -4.93
N GLN A 87 -3.53 8.49 -5.80
CA GLN A 87 -2.83 9.75 -5.62
C GLN A 87 -3.76 10.96 -5.71
N ARG A 88 -4.76 10.87 -6.58
CA ARG A 88 -5.74 11.96 -6.74
C ARG A 88 -6.73 12.01 -5.59
N GLU A 89 -7.29 10.84 -5.20
CA GLU A 89 -8.36 10.78 -4.21
C GLU A 89 -7.85 10.67 -2.77
N TYR A 90 -6.66 10.11 -2.58
CA TYR A 90 -6.10 9.87 -1.25
C TYR A 90 -4.63 10.30 -1.22
N PRO A 91 -4.35 11.60 -1.45
CA PRO A 91 -2.96 12.07 -1.59
C PRO A 91 -2.11 11.90 -0.34
N HIS A 92 -2.72 11.68 0.82
CA HIS A 92 -1.97 11.49 2.07
C HIS A 92 -1.61 10.03 2.33
N VAL A 93 -2.10 9.11 1.49
CA VAL A 93 -1.79 7.69 1.64
C VAL A 93 -0.59 7.34 0.76
N PRO A 94 0.57 7.04 1.33
CA PRO A 94 1.75 6.72 0.53
C PRO A 94 1.56 5.41 -0.22
N LEU A 95 2.17 5.35 -1.41
CA LEU A 95 2.11 4.19 -2.29
C LEU A 95 3.49 3.57 -2.45
N VAL A 96 3.54 2.25 -2.38
CA VAL A 96 4.71 1.45 -2.72
C VAL A 96 4.36 0.63 -3.94
N VAL A 97 5.14 0.76 -5.01
CA VAL A 97 4.93 0.01 -6.25
C VAL A 97 5.71 -1.29 -6.20
N LEU A 98 5.05 -2.39 -6.56
CA LEU A 98 5.66 -3.71 -6.59
C LEU A 98 5.47 -4.28 -7.99
N THR A 99 6.56 -4.70 -8.67
CA THR A 99 6.46 -5.22 -10.03
C THR A 99 7.48 -6.31 -10.31
N GLY A 100 7.06 -7.30 -11.14
CA GLY A 100 7.97 -8.30 -11.70
C GLY A 100 8.67 -7.86 -12.97
N TYR A 101 8.32 -6.68 -13.49
CA TYR A 101 8.81 -6.18 -14.77
C TYR A 101 9.42 -4.80 -14.59
N PRO A 102 10.65 -4.73 -14.08
CA PRO A 102 11.29 -3.45 -13.82
C PRO A 102 11.67 -2.75 -15.12
N GLU A 103 11.14 -1.56 -15.31
CA GLU A 103 11.52 -0.68 -16.42
C GLU A 103 11.99 0.62 -15.79
N THR A 104 13.25 0.97 -16.05
CA THR A 104 13.90 2.11 -15.40
C THR A 104 13.13 3.42 -15.61
N GLU A 105 12.67 3.67 -16.82
CA GLU A 105 11.92 4.89 -17.13
C GLU A 105 10.62 4.95 -16.34
N MET A 106 9.93 3.83 -16.23
CA MET A 106 8.68 3.75 -15.46
C MET A 106 8.95 3.97 -13.98
N ALA A 107 10.01 3.37 -13.43
CA ALA A 107 10.39 3.56 -12.04
C ALA A 107 10.65 5.03 -11.74
N VAL A 108 11.40 5.71 -12.58
CA VAL A 108 11.68 7.14 -12.44
C VAL A 108 10.39 7.95 -12.50
N SER A 109 9.50 7.61 -13.44
CA SER A 109 8.22 8.28 -13.58
C SER A 109 7.37 8.18 -12.30
N PHE A 110 7.28 7.00 -11.70
CA PHE A 110 6.51 6.81 -10.47
C PHE A 110 7.13 7.58 -9.30
N LEU A 111 8.44 7.54 -9.17
CA LEU A 111 9.11 8.28 -8.10
C LEU A 111 8.91 9.79 -8.26
N ARG A 112 8.91 10.30 -9.48
CA ARG A 112 8.60 11.71 -9.74
C ARG A 112 7.16 12.07 -9.38
N LYS A 113 6.24 11.13 -9.51
CA LYS A 113 4.84 11.33 -9.12
C LYS A 113 4.64 11.26 -7.60
N GLY A 114 5.68 10.99 -6.84
CA GLY A 114 5.60 10.96 -5.39
C GLY A 114 5.30 9.61 -4.77
N VAL A 115 5.48 8.52 -5.53
CA VAL A 115 5.41 7.17 -4.99
C VAL A 115 6.50 7.00 -3.95
N ALA A 116 6.18 6.36 -2.83
CA ALA A 116 7.12 6.24 -1.71
C ALA A 116 8.32 5.35 -2.02
N ASP A 117 8.08 4.25 -2.75
CA ASP A 117 9.15 3.35 -3.13
C ASP A 117 8.71 2.49 -4.31
N TYR A 118 9.68 1.83 -4.94
CA TYR A 118 9.48 0.99 -6.12
C TYR A 118 10.27 -0.29 -5.90
N LEU A 119 9.58 -1.40 -5.71
CA LEU A 119 10.18 -2.69 -5.41
C LEU A 119 10.01 -3.67 -6.56
N VAL A 120 11.02 -4.52 -6.76
CA VAL A 120 11.03 -5.52 -7.84
C VAL A 120 10.78 -6.91 -7.24
N LYS A 121 9.89 -7.67 -7.86
CA LYS A 121 9.60 -9.06 -7.48
C LYS A 121 10.74 -9.98 -7.95
N PRO A 122 11.08 -11.03 -7.22
CA PRO A 122 10.58 -11.36 -5.89
C PRO A 122 11.18 -10.44 -4.84
N VAL A 123 10.34 -9.88 -3.98
CA VAL A 123 10.81 -8.92 -2.98
C VAL A 123 11.25 -9.65 -1.70
N GLU A 124 12.42 -9.27 -1.20
CA GLU A 124 12.90 -9.79 0.07
C GLU A 124 12.12 -9.18 1.23
N ALA A 125 11.89 -9.97 2.27
CA ALA A 125 11.12 -9.53 3.43
C ALA A 125 11.67 -8.24 4.04
N GLU A 126 12.99 -8.14 4.19
CA GLU A 126 13.60 -6.95 4.78
C GLU A 126 13.41 -5.69 3.92
N LYS A 127 13.53 -5.82 2.60
CA LYS A 127 13.29 -4.71 1.69
C LYS A 127 11.84 -4.24 1.72
N LEU A 128 10.91 -5.19 1.78
CA LEU A 128 9.49 -4.89 1.90
C LEU A 128 9.20 -4.14 3.20
N LYS A 129 9.70 -4.64 4.31
CA LYS A 129 9.50 -4.01 5.62
C LYS A 129 10.10 -2.62 5.67
N ASP A 130 11.30 -2.44 5.11
CA ASP A 130 11.96 -1.12 5.06
C ASP A 130 11.16 -0.12 4.23
N ALA A 131 10.66 -0.54 3.07
CA ALA A 131 9.86 0.32 2.22
C ALA A 131 8.57 0.76 2.90
N VAL A 132 7.90 -0.17 3.57
CA VAL A 132 6.67 0.13 4.30
C VAL A 132 6.96 1.05 5.48
N ALA A 133 8.03 0.80 6.24
CA ALA A 133 8.39 1.66 7.36
C ALA A 133 8.64 3.10 6.93
N LYS A 134 9.34 3.29 5.81
CA LYS A 134 9.58 4.62 5.23
C LYS A 134 8.28 5.27 4.77
N ALA A 135 7.38 4.49 4.17
CA ALA A 135 6.08 4.99 3.76
C ALA A 135 5.27 5.45 4.97
N MET A 136 5.31 4.69 6.06
CA MET A 136 4.61 5.06 7.29
C MET A 136 5.15 6.35 7.88
N GLU A 137 6.45 6.58 7.81
CA GLU A 137 7.06 7.84 8.25
C GLU A 137 6.51 9.02 7.44
N ARG A 138 6.40 8.88 6.13
CA ARG A 138 5.82 9.91 5.27
C ARG A 138 4.37 10.21 5.64
N ARG A 139 3.61 9.18 5.95
CA ARG A 139 2.23 9.32 6.40
C ARG A 139 2.16 10.16 7.67
N GLN A 140 3.04 9.87 8.65
CA GLN A 140 3.09 10.59 9.90
C GLN A 140 3.45 12.07 9.69
N VAL A 141 4.42 12.35 8.84
CA VAL A 141 4.82 13.72 8.52
C VAL A 141 3.65 14.48 7.88
N ALA A 142 2.91 13.83 6.99
CA ALA A 142 1.75 14.45 6.35
C ALA A 142 0.63 14.78 7.36
N TRP A 143 0.56 14.04 8.46
CA TRP A 143 -0.43 14.30 9.52
C TRP A 143 0.02 15.38 10.51
N ALA A 144 1.32 15.56 10.61
CA ALA A 144 1.88 16.55 11.50
C ALA A 144 1.75 17.96 10.92
#